data_9313f28d56045a7f8a4321db98c186b3
#
_entry.id   9313f28d56045a7f8a4321db98c186b3
#
_cell.length_a   1.000
_cell.length_b   1.000
_cell.length_c   1.000
_cell.angle_alpha   90.00
_cell.angle_beta   90.00
_cell.angle_gamma   90.00
#
_symmetry.space_group_name_H-M   'P 1'
#
loop_
_entity.id
_entity.type
_entity.pdbx_description
1 polymer ?
#
loop_
_entity_poly.entity_id
_entity_poly.type
_entity_poly.pdbx_seq_one_letter_code
_entity_poly.pdbx_strand_id
1 'polypeptide(L)'
;MDRKYRIELYQYQQNTSLASNCNNITFINNGLATIQINNFNLVAGSSLAIGGNENELDTTVYQLNFQGATNGNVAVIKKIF
;
A
#
# COMPACT_ATOMS: atom_id res chain seq x y z
N MET A 1 17.50 -18.61 -15.97
CA MET A 1 16.96 -17.41 -16.64
C MET A 1 16.37 -16.48 -15.60
N ASP A 2 16.78 -15.24 -15.63
CA ASP A 2 16.32 -14.26 -14.66
C ASP A 2 14.93 -13.78 -15.02
N ARG A 3 14.07 -13.65 -14.01
CA ARG A 3 12.79 -13.02 -14.18
C ARG A 3 12.92 -11.53 -13.92
N LYS A 4 12.22 -10.75 -14.73
CA LYS A 4 12.24 -9.31 -14.58
C LYS A 4 11.00 -8.85 -13.84
N TYR A 5 11.17 -7.80 -13.06
CA TYR A 5 10.06 -7.13 -12.40
C TYR A 5 10.31 -5.63 -12.41
N ARG A 6 9.26 -4.88 -12.15
CA ARG A 6 9.38 -3.44 -11.94
C ARG A 6 8.77 -3.06 -10.61
N ILE A 7 9.27 -1.97 -10.08
CA ILE A 7 8.78 -1.38 -8.84
C ILE A 7 8.07 -0.08 -9.18
N GLU A 8 6.89 0.10 -8.61
CA GLU A 8 6.15 1.37 -8.66
C GLU A 8 6.04 1.92 -7.25
N LEU A 9 6.35 3.19 -7.09
CA LEU A 9 6.36 3.86 -5.80
C LEU A 9 5.33 4.99 -5.81
N TYR A 10 4.48 5.02 -4.79
CA TYR A 10 3.46 6.03 -4.63
C TYR A 10 3.50 6.59 -3.22
N GLN A 11 2.99 7.79 -3.05
CA GLN A 11 2.87 8.42 -1.75
C GLN A 11 1.56 9.18 -1.69
N TYR A 12 0.79 8.98 -0.62
CA TYR A 12 -0.51 9.60 -0.46
C TYR A 12 -0.56 10.30 0.88
N GLN A 13 -1.22 11.47 0.90
CA GLN A 13 -1.42 12.27 2.11
C GLN A 13 -2.90 12.54 2.36
N GLN A 14 -3.77 12.01 1.53
CA GLN A 14 -5.21 12.20 1.61
C GLN A 14 -5.91 10.86 1.38
N ASN A 15 -7.15 10.77 1.83
CA ASN A 15 -7.97 9.60 1.58
C ASN A 15 -8.04 9.33 0.08
N THR A 16 -7.86 8.08 -0.29
CA THR A 16 -7.86 7.69 -1.69
C THR A 16 -8.24 6.22 -1.83
N SER A 17 -8.62 5.86 -3.05
CA SER A 17 -8.77 4.47 -3.47
C SER A 17 -7.58 4.10 -4.34
N LEU A 18 -7.06 2.92 -4.14
CA LEU A 18 -5.89 2.43 -4.85
C LEU A 18 -6.16 1.04 -5.38
N ALA A 19 -6.17 0.89 -6.71
CA ALA A 19 -6.21 -0.43 -7.32
C ALA A 19 -4.83 -1.07 -7.23
N SER A 20 -4.77 -2.28 -6.70
CA SER A 20 -3.51 -2.97 -6.52
C SER A 20 -2.83 -3.29 -7.85
N ASN A 21 -3.42 -4.16 -8.63
CA ASN A 21 -2.93 -4.57 -9.96
C ASN A 21 -1.43 -4.87 -9.95
N CYS A 22 -0.98 -5.62 -8.96
CA CYS A 22 0.43 -5.96 -8.79
C CYS A 22 0.56 -7.31 -8.11
N ASN A 23 1.77 -7.82 -8.05
CA ASN A 23 2.03 -9.12 -7.42
C ASN A 23 2.29 -8.96 -5.92
N ASN A 24 2.97 -7.89 -5.54
CA ASN A 24 3.19 -7.58 -4.12
C ASN A 24 2.94 -6.10 -3.89
N ILE A 25 2.36 -5.77 -2.76
CA ILE A 25 2.13 -4.39 -2.36
C ILE A 25 2.51 -4.22 -0.89
N THR A 26 3.18 -3.14 -0.58
CA THR A 26 3.58 -2.79 0.79
C THR A 26 3.12 -1.39 1.09
N PHE A 27 2.46 -1.24 2.24
CA PHE A 27 2.04 0.06 2.77
C PHE A 27 2.92 0.39 3.95
N ILE A 28 3.51 1.59 3.95
CA ILE A 28 4.36 2.07 5.05
C ILE A 28 3.75 3.35 5.57
N ASN A 29 3.31 3.35 6.82
CA ASN A 29 2.71 4.52 7.44
C ASN A 29 3.82 5.44 7.98
N ASN A 30 4.20 6.41 7.18
CA ASN A 30 5.25 7.38 7.51
C ASN A 30 4.72 8.63 8.22
N GLY A 31 3.41 8.73 8.39
CA GLY A 31 2.78 9.88 9.01
C GLY A 31 2.53 9.68 10.49
N LEU A 32 1.75 10.59 11.06
CA LEU A 32 1.38 10.55 12.47
C LEU A 32 -0.04 10.02 12.67
N ALA A 33 -0.83 9.94 11.60
CA ALA A 33 -2.20 9.45 11.66
C ALA A 33 -2.23 7.93 11.45
N THR A 34 -3.17 7.26 12.12
CA THR A 34 -3.50 5.88 11.79
C THR A 34 -4.18 5.85 10.42
N ILE A 35 -3.84 4.88 9.60
CA ILE A 35 -4.43 4.69 8.29
C ILE A 35 -5.30 3.45 8.35
N GLN A 36 -6.57 3.58 7.96
CA GLN A 36 -7.44 2.45 7.79
C GLN A 36 -7.35 1.98 6.34
N ILE A 37 -6.86 0.77 6.14
CA ILE A 37 -6.75 0.14 4.82
C ILE A 37 -7.86 -0.90 4.76
N ASN A 38 -8.90 -0.61 4.00
CA ASN A 38 -10.17 -1.33 4.06
C ASN A 38 -10.64 -1.34 5.52
N ASN A 39 -10.63 -2.43 6.22
CA ASN A 39 -11.01 -2.46 7.64
C ASN A 39 -9.83 -2.74 8.56
N PHE A 40 -8.60 -2.60 8.05
CA PHE A 40 -7.39 -2.87 8.81
C PHE A 40 -6.75 -1.54 9.23
N ASN A 41 -6.47 -1.40 10.52
CA ASN A 41 -5.84 -0.20 11.06
C ASN A 41 -4.32 -0.35 11.07
N LEU A 42 -3.63 0.51 10.34
CA LEU A 42 -2.18 0.56 10.29
C LEU A 42 -1.72 1.78 11.08
N VAL A 43 -1.16 1.56 12.26
CA VAL A 43 -0.74 2.65 13.13
C VAL A 43 0.52 3.32 12.60
N ALA A 44 0.76 4.54 13.06
CA ALA A 44 1.93 5.32 12.66
C ALA A 44 3.22 4.54 12.92
N GLY A 45 4.12 4.55 11.94
CA GLY A 45 5.40 3.86 12.03
C GLY A 45 5.36 2.38 11.67
N SER A 46 4.18 1.84 11.37
CA SER A 46 4.02 0.43 11.00
C SER A 46 3.94 0.24 9.50
N SER A 47 4.14 -0.99 9.06
CA SER A 47 4.00 -1.36 7.66
C SER A 47 3.16 -2.61 7.52
N LEU A 48 2.55 -2.77 6.34
CA LEU A 48 1.76 -3.92 5.97
C LEU A 48 2.21 -4.39 4.60
N ALA A 49 2.69 -5.62 4.51
CA ALA A 49 3.12 -6.21 3.25
C ALA A 49 2.15 -7.32 2.86
N ILE A 50 1.68 -7.27 1.62
CA ILE A 50 0.79 -8.27 1.05
C ILE A 50 1.47 -8.81 -0.19
N GLY A 51 1.79 -10.10 -0.17
CA GLY A 51 2.55 -10.72 -1.26
C GLY A 51 1.79 -11.84 -1.93
N GLY A 52 2.08 -12.01 -3.20
CA GLY A 52 1.62 -13.14 -4.00
C GLY A 52 2.78 -13.71 -4.79
N ASN A 53 2.50 -14.76 -5.51
CA ASN A 53 3.48 -15.36 -6.41
C ASN A 53 3.61 -14.53 -7.69
N GLU A 54 4.67 -14.78 -8.44
CA GLU A 54 4.96 -14.02 -9.66
C GLU A 54 3.89 -14.14 -10.73
N ASN A 55 3.09 -15.20 -10.71
CA ASN A 55 1.99 -15.41 -11.65
C ASN A 55 0.63 -15.09 -11.04
N GLU A 56 0.59 -14.48 -9.86
CA GLU A 56 -0.64 -14.09 -9.19
C GLU A 56 -0.75 -12.59 -9.16
N LEU A 57 -1.85 -12.07 -9.68
CA LEU A 57 -2.11 -10.64 -9.70
C LEU A 57 -3.16 -10.29 -8.65
N ASP A 58 -2.78 -9.43 -7.73
CA ASP A 58 -3.72 -8.89 -6.75
C ASP A 58 -4.56 -7.81 -7.41
N THR A 59 -5.86 -8.03 -7.47
CA THR A 59 -6.80 -7.10 -8.08
C THR A 59 -7.64 -6.35 -7.04
N THR A 60 -7.27 -6.43 -5.78
CA THR A 60 -7.99 -5.76 -4.71
C THR A 60 -7.93 -4.24 -4.89
N VAL A 61 -9.04 -3.58 -4.61
CA VAL A 61 -9.07 -2.13 -4.48
C VAL A 61 -8.96 -1.79 -3.00
N TYR A 62 -7.91 -1.08 -2.63
CA TYR A 62 -7.67 -0.68 -1.26
C TYR A 62 -8.19 0.73 -1.02
N GLN A 63 -9.02 0.87 0.01
CA GLN A 63 -9.52 2.17 0.47
C GLN A 63 -8.61 2.64 1.58
N LEU A 64 -7.94 3.77 1.37
CA LEU A 64 -7.02 4.34 2.33
C LEU A 64 -7.69 5.53 3.01
N ASN A 65 -7.97 5.40 4.29
CA ASN A 65 -8.62 6.45 5.08
C ASN A 65 -7.72 6.85 6.24
N PHE A 66 -7.32 8.11 6.26
CA PHE A 66 -6.54 8.66 7.35
C PHE A 66 -7.46 9.05 8.49
N GLN A 67 -7.18 8.53 9.69
CA GLN A 67 -8.05 8.68 10.84
C GLN A 67 -7.79 10.02 11.53
N GLY A 68 -8.69 10.96 11.29
CA GLY A 68 -8.85 12.15 12.11
C GLY A 68 -7.69 13.09 12.25
N ALA A 69 -6.63 12.94 11.56
CA ALA A 69 -5.44 13.71 11.83
C ALA A 69 -4.96 14.47 10.61
N THR A 70 -4.34 15.57 10.90
CA THR A 70 -3.41 16.21 10.00
C THR A 70 -2.13 15.37 9.96
N ASN A 71 -1.31 15.55 8.94
CA ASN A 71 -0.02 14.88 8.78
C ASN A 71 -0.14 13.38 8.49
N GLY A 72 -1.16 13.01 7.73
CA GLY A 72 -1.22 11.66 7.18
C GLY A 72 -0.21 11.50 6.06
N ASN A 73 0.44 10.35 6.00
CA ASN A 73 1.39 10.05 4.93
C ASN A 73 1.57 8.53 4.86
N VAL A 74 1.38 7.98 3.67
CA VAL A 74 1.62 6.57 3.43
C VAL A 74 2.45 6.41 2.16
N ALA A 75 3.49 5.61 2.24
CA ALA A 75 4.24 5.19 1.07
C ALA A 75 3.71 3.83 0.63
N VAL A 76 3.53 3.67 -0.68
CA VAL A 76 3.05 2.43 -1.27
C VAL A 76 4.09 1.94 -2.26
N ILE A 77 4.50 0.69 -2.10
CA ILE A 77 5.48 0.05 -2.95
C ILE A 77 4.81 -1.13 -3.63
N LYS A 78 4.79 -1.12 -4.95
CA LYS A 78 4.25 -2.23 -5.74
C LYS A 78 5.37 -2.94 -6.47
N LYS A 79 5.32 -4.27 -6.46
CA LYS A 79 6.21 -5.10 -7.25
C LYS A 79 5.40 -5.84 -8.30
N ILE A 80 5.77 -5.68 -9.55
CA ILE A 80 5.02 -6.23 -10.68
C ILE A 80 5.99 -7.03 -11.56
N PHE A 81 5.71 -8.28 -11.70
CA PHE A 81 6.45 -9.14 -12.62
C PHE A 81 5.96 -9.00 -14.05
#